data_5d49454781720d4472b990b370273d89
#
_entry.id   5d49454781720d4472b990b370273d89
#
_cell.length_a   1.000
_cell.length_b   1.000
_cell.length_c   1.000
_cell.angle_alpha   90.00
_cell.angle_beta   90.00
_cell.angle_gamma   90.00
#
_symmetry.space_group_name_H-M   'P 1'
#
loop_
_entity.id
_entity.type
_entity.pdbx_description
1 polymer ?
#
loop_
_entity_poly.entity_id
_entity_poly.type
_entity_poly.pdbx_seq_one_letter_code
_entity_poly.pdbx_strand_id
1 'polypeptide(L)'
;SVRLLCMNYIQPVNRHQISFSSIEEQIEPDNAVRFMEAFVEQLDLKQLGYHFNTLKTEGRPPFHPKVFLKLYLYGYLNGIRSSRRLEKECKRNIELHWLLAQLVPNYHSIADFRKVNSKALRNTFKLFVLFLKEADLIGGKTVAIDGTKVRAHNSKKNNYNPKKLDRHLNYIEEKTNE
;
A
#
# COMPACT_ATOMS: atom_id res chain seq x y z
N SER A 1 47.59 -16.98 -29.87
CA SER A 1 47.13 -15.84 -29.00
C SER A 1 45.66 -15.56 -29.29
N VAL A 2 44.79 -16.13 -28.51
CA VAL A 2 43.35 -15.80 -28.57
C VAL A 2 43.20 -14.47 -27.85
N ARG A 3 43.01 -13.38 -28.60
CA ARG A 3 42.52 -12.12 -28.04
C ARG A 3 41.09 -12.35 -27.56
N LEU A 4 40.90 -12.57 -26.26
CA LEU A 4 39.62 -12.42 -25.59
C LEU A 4 39.17 -10.97 -25.83
N LEU A 5 38.20 -10.80 -26.74
CA LEU A 5 37.43 -9.58 -26.87
C LEU A 5 36.78 -9.36 -25.51
N CYS A 6 37.36 -8.48 -24.69
CA CYS A 6 36.71 -7.98 -23.48
C CYS A 6 35.46 -7.23 -23.93
N MET A 7 34.35 -7.92 -24.01
CA MET A 7 33.04 -7.28 -24.10
C MET A 7 32.80 -6.57 -22.76
N ASN A 8 32.72 -5.23 -22.78
CA ASN A 8 32.47 -4.41 -21.62
C ASN A 8 31.00 -4.50 -21.21
N TYR A 9 30.61 -5.67 -20.70
CA TYR A 9 29.32 -5.84 -20.05
C TYR A 9 29.41 -5.46 -18.59
N ILE A 10 28.31 -4.90 -18.05
CA ILE A 10 28.18 -4.69 -16.61
C ILE A 10 28.24 -6.06 -15.91
N GLN A 11 29.21 -6.20 -15.01
CA GLN A 11 29.41 -7.45 -14.28
C GLN A 11 28.38 -7.55 -13.13
N PRO A 12 27.67 -8.69 -13.01
CA PRO A 12 26.77 -8.90 -11.89
C PRO A 12 27.56 -9.06 -10.57
N VAL A 13 26.94 -8.61 -9.48
CA VAL A 13 27.51 -8.79 -8.14
C VAL A 13 27.44 -10.27 -7.76
N ASN A 14 28.48 -10.76 -7.06
CA ASN A 14 28.48 -12.12 -6.56
C ASN A 14 27.35 -12.31 -5.53
N ARG A 15 26.51 -13.35 -5.69
CA ARG A 15 25.39 -13.65 -4.79
C ARG A 15 25.82 -13.94 -3.34
N HIS A 16 27.06 -14.32 -3.11
CA HIS A 16 27.64 -14.59 -1.78
C HIS A 16 28.36 -13.37 -1.20
N GLN A 17 28.36 -12.25 -1.92
CA GLN A 17 28.95 -11.01 -1.40
C GLN A 17 28.03 -10.46 -0.30
N ILE A 18 28.61 -10.21 0.86
CA ILE A 18 27.93 -9.55 1.97
C ILE A 18 27.93 -8.05 1.69
N SER A 19 26.75 -7.43 1.75
CA SER A 19 26.58 -5.98 1.71
C SER A 19 25.83 -5.52 2.96
N PHE A 20 26.25 -4.41 3.54
CA PHE A 20 25.59 -3.81 4.68
C PHE A 20 24.81 -2.58 4.19
N SER A 21 23.50 -2.61 4.33
CA SER A 21 22.62 -1.46 4.09
C SER A 21 21.46 -1.52 5.06
N SER A 22 20.97 -0.36 5.49
CA SER A 22 19.73 -0.29 6.25
C SER A 22 18.54 -0.45 5.31
N ILE A 23 17.41 -0.95 5.81
CA ILE A 23 16.17 -1.01 5.04
C ILE A 23 15.67 0.39 4.67
N GLU A 24 16.02 1.39 5.47
CA GLU A 24 15.72 2.80 5.25
C GLU A 24 16.37 3.35 3.99
N GLU A 25 17.61 2.96 3.71
CA GLU A 25 18.37 3.39 2.52
C GLU A 25 17.88 2.75 1.22
N GLN A 26 17.10 1.68 1.32
CA GLN A 26 16.57 0.94 0.17
C GLN A 26 15.27 1.54 -0.37
N ILE A 27 14.69 2.54 0.30
CA ILE A 27 13.45 3.20 -0.09
C ILE A 27 13.71 4.67 -0.40
N GLU A 28 13.43 5.05 -1.63
CA GLU A 28 13.60 6.43 -2.10
C GLU A 28 12.83 7.43 -1.23
N PRO A 29 13.34 8.67 -1.07
CA PRO A 29 12.72 9.69 -0.23
C PRO A 29 11.29 10.06 -0.68
N ASP A 30 10.98 9.99 -1.97
CA ASP A 30 9.71 10.31 -2.59
C ASP A 30 8.77 9.09 -2.78
N ASN A 31 9.16 7.93 -2.24
CA ASN A 31 8.35 6.73 -2.37
C ASN A 31 7.01 6.86 -1.63
N ALA A 32 5.94 6.41 -2.28
CA ALA A 32 4.56 6.48 -1.77
C ALA A 32 4.36 5.79 -0.40
N VAL A 33 5.21 4.82 -0.04
CA VAL A 33 5.09 4.11 1.26
C VAL A 33 5.42 5.03 2.44
N ARG A 34 6.29 6.03 2.26
CA ARG A 34 6.61 7.03 3.30
C ARG A 34 5.40 7.90 3.63
N PHE A 35 4.66 8.25 2.60
CA PHE A 35 3.43 8.99 2.73
C PHE A 35 2.33 8.17 3.44
N MET A 36 2.19 6.88 3.10
CA MET A 36 1.28 5.98 3.80
C MET A 36 1.63 5.83 5.28
N GLU A 37 2.93 5.71 5.57
CA GLU A 37 3.45 5.65 6.95
C GLU A 37 3.02 6.89 7.74
N ALA A 38 3.34 8.09 7.22
CA ALA A 38 3.02 9.36 7.85
C ALA A 38 1.52 9.52 8.07
N PHE A 39 0.69 9.15 7.09
CA PHE A 39 -0.76 9.19 7.22
C PHE A 39 -1.27 8.27 8.33
N VAL A 40 -0.86 7.00 8.35
CA VAL A 40 -1.34 6.03 9.35
C VAL A 40 -0.86 6.38 10.76
N GLU A 41 0.34 6.96 10.91
CA GLU A 41 0.86 7.34 12.21
C GLU A 41 0.04 8.47 12.86
N GLN A 42 -0.58 9.36 12.08
CA GLN A 42 -1.42 10.46 12.56
C GLN A 42 -2.85 10.04 12.92
N LEU A 43 -3.29 8.82 12.56
CA LEU A 43 -4.65 8.39 12.79
C LEU A 43 -4.92 8.04 14.26
N ASP A 44 -6.01 8.57 14.80
CA ASP A 44 -6.59 8.08 16.06
C ASP A 44 -7.50 6.87 15.77
N LEU A 45 -6.95 5.69 15.99
CA LEU A 45 -7.64 4.44 15.72
C LEU A 45 -8.84 4.20 16.63
N LYS A 46 -8.85 4.78 17.84
CA LYS A 46 -9.98 4.64 18.77
C LYS A 46 -11.18 5.43 18.27
N GLN A 47 -10.95 6.67 17.84
CA GLN A 47 -12.02 7.51 17.26
C GLN A 47 -12.58 6.90 15.96
N LEU A 48 -11.74 6.23 15.18
CA LEU A 48 -12.17 5.54 13.96
C LEU A 48 -12.93 4.23 14.23
N GLY A 49 -13.00 3.79 15.49
CA GLY A 49 -13.76 2.61 15.90
C GLY A 49 -13.04 1.28 15.63
N TYR A 50 -11.70 1.27 15.61
CA TYR A 50 -10.96 0.01 15.50
C TYR A 50 -11.03 -0.79 16.79
N HIS A 51 -11.23 -2.09 16.62
CA HIS A 51 -11.15 -3.03 17.74
C HIS A 51 -9.70 -3.38 18.04
N PHE A 52 -9.34 -3.20 19.30
CA PHE A 52 -8.05 -3.64 19.84
C PHE A 52 -8.22 -4.98 20.52
N ASN A 53 -7.44 -5.97 20.11
CA ASN A 53 -7.41 -7.22 20.85
C ASN A 53 -6.75 -6.99 22.21
N THR A 54 -7.45 -7.34 23.28
CA THR A 54 -6.87 -7.42 24.62
C THR A 54 -5.72 -8.43 24.61
N LEU A 55 -4.57 -8.03 25.13
CA LEU A 55 -3.44 -8.91 25.28
C LEU A 55 -3.87 -10.11 26.13
N LYS A 56 -3.88 -11.29 25.57
CA LYS A 56 -4.01 -12.52 26.34
C LYS A 56 -2.68 -12.79 27.02
N THR A 57 -2.74 -13.27 28.25
CA THR A 57 -1.55 -13.62 29.04
C THR A 57 -0.74 -14.76 28.43
N GLU A 58 -1.38 -15.56 27.57
CA GLU A 58 -0.75 -16.70 26.88
C GLU A 58 -0.96 -16.59 25.36
N GLY A 59 0.05 -17.01 24.61
CA GLY A 59 0.04 -17.06 23.15
C GLY A 59 0.85 -15.97 22.47
N ARG A 60 0.90 -16.01 21.12
CA ARG A 60 1.60 -15.02 20.31
C ARG A 60 0.88 -13.66 20.40
N PRO A 61 1.60 -12.57 20.66
CA PRO A 61 1.01 -11.23 20.66
C PRO A 61 0.33 -10.90 19.33
N PRO A 62 -0.83 -10.25 19.33
CA PRO A 62 -1.50 -9.82 18.12
C PRO A 62 -0.71 -8.68 17.44
N PHE A 63 -0.82 -8.59 16.12
CA PHE A 63 -0.31 -7.43 15.40
C PHE A 63 -1.12 -6.18 15.75
N HIS A 64 -0.42 -5.06 15.84
CA HIS A 64 -1.09 -3.78 16.04
C HIS A 64 -1.95 -3.41 14.81
N PRO A 65 -3.17 -2.83 14.97
CA PRO A 65 -4.05 -2.48 13.86
C PRO A 65 -3.40 -1.62 12.76
N LYS A 66 -2.45 -0.74 13.10
CA LYS A 66 -1.70 0.07 12.12
C LYS A 66 -0.98 -0.79 11.08
N VAL A 67 -0.46 -1.96 11.47
CA VAL A 67 0.22 -2.90 10.54
C VAL A 67 -0.73 -3.32 9.41
N PHE A 68 -1.96 -3.68 9.77
CA PHE A 68 -2.96 -4.07 8.78
C PHE A 68 -3.46 -2.88 7.94
N LEU A 69 -3.58 -1.69 8.54
CA LEU A 69 -3.94 -0.48 7.83
C LEU A 69 -2.93 -0.14 6.74
N LYS A 70 -1.65 -0.08 7.09
CA LYS A 70 -0.55 0.13 6.15
C LYS A 70 -0.61 -0.88 5.01
N LEU A 71 -0.80 -2.16 5.35
CA LEU A 71 -0.91 -3.23 4.37
C LEU A 71 -2.12 -3.08 3.44
N TYR A 72 -3.28 -2.69 3.97
CA TYR A 72 -4.49 -2.49 3.16
C TYR A 72 -4.40 -1.24 2.27
N LEU A 73 -3.82 -0.14 2.77
CA LEU A 73 -3.57 1.06 1.95
C LEU A 73 -2.60 0.75 0.82
N TYR A 74 -1.52 0.03 1.10
CA TYR A 74 -0.59 -0.46 0.08
C TYR A 74 -1.31 -1.33 -0.95
N GLY A 75 -2.11 -2.28 -0.50
CA GLY A 75 -2.91 -3.14 -1.38
C GLY A 75 -3.90 -2.36 -2.25
N TYR A 76 -4.51 -1.31 -1.70
CA TYR A 76 -5.43 -0.44 -2.44
C TYR A 76 -4.72 0.29 -3.58
N LEU A 77 -3.60 0.96 -3.31
CA LEU A 77 -2.84 1.70 -4.32
C LEU A 77 -2.28 0.78 -5.41
N ASN A 78 -1.83 -0.42 -5.04
CA ASN A 78 -1.25 -1.39 -5.97
C ASN A 78 -2.26 -2.38 -6.56
N GLY A 79 -3.57 -2.20 -6.34
CA GLY A 79 -4.62 -3.05 -6.90
C GLY A 79 -4.63 -4.49 -6.34
N ILE A 80 -4.06 -4.72 -5.15
CA ILE A 80 -3.96 -6.03 -4.51
C ILE A 80 -5.11 -6.22 -3.52
N ARG A 81 -6.11 -7.02 -3.90
CA ARG A 81 -7.33 -7.24 -3.09
C ARG A 81 -7.33 -8.54 -2.28
N SER A 82 -6.50 -9.51 -2.65
CA SER A 82 -6.45 -10.83 -2.02
C SER A 82 -5.52 -10.84 -0.80
N SER A 83 -6.00 -11.32 0.35
CA SER A 83 -5.20 -11.48 1.57
C SER A 83 -4.01 -12.43 1.38
N ARG A 84 -4.18 -13.50 0.59
CA ARG A 84 -3.08 -14.43 0.25
C ARG A 84 -2.01 -13.75 -0.59
N ARG A 85 -2.43 -12.86 -1.52
CA ARG A 85 -1.48 -12.11 -2.34
C ARG A 85 -0.76 -11.06 -1.49
N LEU A 86 -1.45 -10.38 -0.58
CA LEU A 86 -0.84 -9.45 0.38
C LEU A 86 0.20 -10.15 1.26
N GLU A 87 -0.10 -11.32 1.82
CA GLU A 87 0.90 -12.11 2.56
C GLU A 87 2.13 -12.45 1.70
N LYS A 88 1.93 -12.84 0.44
CA LYS A 88 3.03 -13.13 -0.48
C LYS A 88 3.88 -11.90 -0.74
N GLU A 89 3.27 -10.74 -0.91
CA GLU A 89 3.99 -9.46 -1.09
C GLU A 89 4.78 -9.08 0.17
N CYS A 90 4.24 -9.28 1.38
CA CYS A 90 4.98 -9.06 2.63
C CYS A 90 6.29 -9.85 2.73
N LYS A 91 6.38 -10.99 2.03
CA LYS A 91 7.58 -11.86 2.06
C LYS A 91 8.65 -11.48 1.04
N ARG A 92 8.32 -10.70 0.01
CA ARG A 92 9.21 -10.47 -1.15
C ARG A 92 9.38 -9.02 -1.55
N ASN A 93 8.53 -8.14 -1.07
CA ASN A 93 8.51 -6.76 -1.50
C ASN A 93 9.20 -5.88 -0.48
N ILE A 94 10.23 -5.17 -0.92
CA ILE A 94 11.06 -4.33 -0.07
C ILE A 94 10.28 -3.14 0.51
N GLU A 95 9.34 -2.59 -0.23
CA GLU A 95 8.47 -1.50 0.25
C GLU A 95 7.62 -1.95 1.43
N LEU A 96 7.08 -3.18 1.38
CA LEU A 96 6.33 -3.74 2.50
C LEU A 96 7.23 -4.15 3.66
N HIS A 97 8.47 -4.58 3.39
CA HIS A 97 9.44 -4.81 4.46
C HIS A 97 9.72 -3.53 5.24
N TRP A 98 9.88 -2.41 4.54
CA TRP A 98 10.05 -1.11 5.15
C TRP A 98 8.79 -0.67 5.90
N LEU A 99 7.64 -0.64 5.23
CA LEU A 99 6.36 -0.12 5.72
C LEU A 99 5.84 -0.87 6.96
N LEU A 100 6.10 -2.18 7.04
CA LEU A 100 5.65 -3.06 8.12
C LEU A 100 6.77 -3.42 9.10
N ALA A 101 7.94 -2.78 9.00
CA ALA A 101 9.12 -3.11 9.82
C ALA A 101 9.40 -4.64 9.82
N GLN A 102 9.44 -5.25 8.64
CA GLN A 102 9.66 -6.68 8.39
C GLN A 102 8.60 -7.63 9.01
N LEU A 103 7.48 -7.09 9.49
CA LEU A 103 6.38 -7.93 9.97
C LEU A 103 5.65 -8.58 8.78
N VAL A 104 5.38 -9.88 8.92
CA VAL A 104 4.69 -10.67 7.90
C VAL A 104 3.43 -11.28 8.49
N PRO A 105 2.29 -10.57 8.45
CA PRO A 105 1.01 -11.12 8.85
C PRO A 105 0.58 -12.24 7.91
N ASN A 106 0.02 -13.32 8.46
CA ASN A 106 -0.53 -14.40 7.63
C ASN A 106 -1.88 -13.97 7.01
N TYR A 107 -2.30 -14.64 5.94
CA TYR A 107 -3.51 -14.28 5.19
C TYR A 107 -4.81 -14.42 6.02
N HIS A 108 -4.86 -15.32 7.00
CA HIS A 108 -5.98 -15.44 7.93
C HIS A 108 -6.11 -14.18 8.78
N SER A 109 -5.03 -13.75 9.46
CA SER A 109 -5.04 -12.53 10.25
C SER A 109 -5.40 -11.29 9.44
N ILE A 110 -4.93 -11.20 8.19
CA ILE A 110 -5.29 -10.12 7.27
C ILE A 110 -6.79 -10.15 6.98
N ALA A 111 -7.35 -11.31 6.64
CA ALA A 111 -8.77 -11.44 6.33
C ALA A 111 -9.66 -11.18 7.55
N ASP A 112 -9.30 -11.71 8.72
CA ASP A 112 -10.04 -11.53 9.97
C ASP A 112 -10.05 -10.08 10.42
N PHE A 113 -8.92 -9.38 10.30
CA PHE A 113 -8.87 -7.94 10.59
C PHE A 113 -9.88 -7.15 9.77
N ARG A 114 -9.98 -7.42 8.45
CA ARG A 114 -10.96 -6.78 7.57
C ARG A 114 -12.39 -7.12 7.96
N LYS A 115 -12.66 -8.37 8.31
CA LYS A 115 -13.99 -8.82 8.73
C LYS A 115 -14.45 -8.10 9.99
N VAL A 116 -13.59 -8.01 11.00
CA VAL A 116 -13.89 -7.38 12.30
C VAL A 116 -13.99 -5.86 12.19
N ASN A 117 -13.13 -5.23 11.39
CA ASN A 117 -13.00 -3.77 11.34
C ASN A 117 -13.52 -3.17 10.01
N SER A 118 -14.51 -3.79 9.36
CA SER A 118 -14.95 -3.40 8.02
C SER A 118 -15.44 -1.94 7.95
N LYS A 119 -16.18 -1.47 8.95
CA LYS A 119 -16.70 -0.09 9.03
C LYS A 119 -15.55 0.91 9.27
N ALA A 120 -14.67 0.63 10.22
CA ALA A 120 -13.52 1.47 10.51
C ALA A 120 -12.57 1.59 9.30
N LEU A 121 -12.31 0.47 8.61
CA LEU A 121 -11.53 0.46 7.37
C LEU A 121 -12.13 1.37 6.30
N ARG A 122 -13.45 1.31 6.04
CA ARG A 122 -14.10 2.20 5.07
C ARG A 122 -13.90 3.66 5.42
N ASN A 123 -14.06 4.03 6.69
CA ASN A 123 -13.85 5.40 7.14
C ASN A 123 -12.39 5.83 6.93
N THR A 124 -11.43 4.97 7.25
CA THR A 124 -10.01 5.24 7.00
C THR A 124 -9.72 5.43 5.52
N PHE A 125 -10.29 4.62 4.64
CA PHE A 125 -10.14 4.80 3.18
C PHE A 125 -10.74 6.12 2.68
N LYS A 126 -11.90 6.55 3.20
CA LYS A 126 -12.47 7.87 2.89
C LYS A 126 -11.51 8.99 3.29
N LEU A 127 -10.99 8.95 4.51
CA LEU A 127 -10.00 9.91 4.99
C LEU A 127 -8.72 9.90 4.15
N PHE A 128 -8.23 8.73 3.76
CA PHE A 128 -7.06 8.61 2.92
C PHE A 128 -7.26 9.24 1.54
N VAL A 129 -8.42 9.01 0.91
CA VAL A 129 -8.76 9.65 -0.37
C VAL A 129 -8.87 11.17 -0.24
N LEU A 130 -9.46 11.68 0.86
CA LEU A 130 -9.51 13.12 1.13
C LEU A 130 -8.10 13.70 1.30
N PHE A 131 -7.27 13.04 2.08
CA PHE A 131 -5.88 13.43 2.29
C PHE A 131 -5.07 13.46 0.99
N LEU A 132 -5.26 12.46 0.11
CA LEU A 132 -4.63 12.43 -1.21
C LEU A 132 -5.12 13.58 -2.13
N LYS A 133 -6.39 13.99 -1.99
CA LYS A 133 -6.94 15.15 -2.71
C LYS A 133 -6.32 16.46 -2.21
N GLU A 134 -6.25 16.64 -0.89
CA GLU A 134 -5.69 17.85 -0.27
C GLU A 134 -4.19 18.00 -0.58
N ALA A 135 -3.47 16.90 -0.67
CA ALA A 135 -2.07 16.86 -1.05
C ALA A 135 -1.83 17.01 -2.59
N ASP A 136 -2.89 17.23 -3.39
CA ASP A 136 -2.88 17.28 -4.87
C ASP A 136 -2.21 16.06 -5.55
N LEU A 137 -2.17 14.93 -4.83
CA LEU A 137 -1.61 13.66 -5.32
C LEU A 137 -2.60 12.87 -6.19
N ILE A 138 -3.90 13.16 -6.06
CA ILE A 138 -4.93 12.71 -6.99
C ILE A 138 -5.30 13.89 -7.88
N GLY A 139 -4.52 14.12 -8.92
CA GLY A 139 -4.75 15.20 -9.87
C GLY A 139 -6.07 15.02 -10.60
N GLY A 140 -7.02 15.92 -10.35
CA GLY A 140 -8.18 16.12 -11.20
C GLY A 140 -7.85 16.91 -12.47
N LYS A 141 -6.61 17.27 -12.69
CA LYS A 141 -6.16 17.98 -13.90
C LYS A 141 -5.66 16.95 -14.90
N THR A 142 -6.33 16.91 -16.05
CA THR A 142 -5.83 16.23 -17.25
C THR A 142 -4.45 16.82 -17.56
N VAL A 143 -3.39 16.07 -17.28
CA VAL A 143 -2.07 16.39 -17.78
C VAL A 143 -2.13 16.09 -19.28
N ALA A 144 -2.37 17.11 -20.10
CA ALA A 144 -2.12 17.05 -21.53
C ALA A 144 -0.60 17.05 -21.72
N ILE A 145 0.02 15.89 -21.66
CA ILE A 145 1.39 15.72 -22.14
C ILE A 145 1.28 15.67 -23.66
N ASP A 146 1.73 16.78 -24.26
CA ASP A 146 2.12 16.92 -25.66
C ASP A 146 1.35 16.03 -26.66
N GLY A 147 0.50 16.64 -27.45
CA GLY A 147 -0.22 16.21 -28.67
C GLY A 147 -0.23 14.78 -29.19
N THR A 148 0.49 13.89 -28.60
CA THR A 148 0.51 12.47 -28.92
C THR A 148 -0.60 11.78 -28.13
N LYS A 149 -1.67 11.36 -28.82
CA LYS A 149 -2.69 10.48 -28.27
C LYS A 149 -2.06 9.13 -27.92
N VAL A 150 -1.31 9.05 -26.85
CA VAL A 150 -0.99 7.78 -26.21
C VAL A 150 -2.29 7.27 -25.64
N ARG A 151 -2.92 6.31 -26.31
CA ARG A 151 -3.96 5.50 -25.72
C ARG A 151 -3.28 4.69 -24.61
N ALA A 152 -3.22 5.28 -23.42
CA ALA A 152 -2.90 4.48 -22.25
C ALA A 152 -3.92 3.34 -22.19
N HIS A 153 -3.46 2.10 -22.11
CA HIS A 153 -4.28 0.93 -21.86
C HIS A 153 -4.82 0.94 -20.40
N ASN A 154 -5.26 2.08 -19.94
CA ASN A 154 -6.00 2.20 -18.71
C ASN A 154 -7.46 1.84 -19.01
N SER A 155 -7.88 0.72 -18.46
CA SER A 155 -9.29 0.33 -18.43
C SER A 155 -10.11 1.55 -17.99
N LYS A 156 -11.14 1.93 -18.77
CA LYS A 156 -12.08 3.01 -18.43
C LYS A 156 -12.71 2.84 -17.03
N LYS A 157 -12.65 1.63 -16.46
CA LYS A 157 -13.09 1.30 -15.10
C LYS A 157 -12.18 1.90 -14.00
N ASN A 158 -10.91 2.13 -14.28
CA ASN A 158 -9.93 2.58 -13.27
C ASN A 158 -9.57 4.07 -13.38
N ASN A 159 -10.20 4.80 -14.29
CA ASN A 159 -10.03 6.25 -14.39
C ASN A 159 -10.98 6.93 -13.40
N TYR A 160 -10.45 7.36 -12.28
CA TYR A 160 -11.17 8.13 -11.26
C TYR A 160 -11.15 9.62 -11.64
N ASN A 161 -12.27 10.13 -12.15
CA ASN A 161 -12.52 11.57 -12.22
C ASN A 161 -13.41 11.99 -11.02
N PRO A 162 -13.47 13.29 -10.66
CA PRO A 162 -14.26 13.76 -9.51
C PRO A 162 -15.69 13.24 -9.50
N LYS A 163 -16.40 13.28 -10.62
CA LYS A 163 -17.78 12.78 -10.77
C LYS A 163 -17.93 11.26 -10.55
N LYS A 164 -16.88 10.50 -10.81
CA LYS A 164 -16.86 9.05 -10.59
C LYS A 164 -16.56 8.71 -9.14
N LEU A 165 -15.74 9.56 -8.51
CA LEU A 165 -15.42 9.46 -7.09
C LEU A 165 -16.66 9.75 -6.25
N ASP A 166 -17.41 10.82 -6.56
CA ASP A 166 -18.64 11.18 -5.87
C ASP A 166 -19.70 10.10 -6.02
N ARG A 167 -19.87 9.53 -7.21
CA ARG A 167 -20.75 8.36 -7.42
C ARG A 167 -20.32 7.13 -6.62
N HIS A 168 -19.04 6.85 -6.50
CA HIS A 168 -18.56 5.75 -5.68
C HIS A 168 -18.73 6.02 -4.18
N LEU A 169 -18.56 7.25 -3.74
CA LEU A 169 -18.84 7.65 -2.35
C LEU A 169 -20.32 7.49 -2.02
N ASN A 170 -21.22 8.00 -2.88
CA ASN A 170 -22.66 7.86 -2.70
C ASN A 170 -23.09 6.39 -2.73
N TYR A 171 -22.58 5.58 -3.66
CA TYR A 171 -22.85 4.13 -3.69
C TYR A 171 -22.38 3.42 -2.41
N ILE A 172 -21.24 3.83 -1.85
CA ILE A 172 -20.74 3.28 -0.58
C ILE A 172 -21.65 3.73 0.58
N GLU A 173 -22.19 4.94 0.53
CA GLU A 173 -23.11 5.46 1.55
C GLU A 173 -24.47 4.75 1.50
N GLU A 174 -25.05 4.59 0.33
CA GLU A 174 -26.30 3.83 0.14
C GLU A 174 -26.18 2.38 0.64
N LYS A 175 -25.08 1.70 0.27
CA LYS A 175 -24.82 0.32 0.71
C LYS A 175 -24.41 0.18 2.17
N THR A 176 -24.18 1.27 2.86
CA THR A 176 -23.83 1.27 4.30
C THR A 176 -25.06 1.48 5.16
N ASN A 177 -26.14 2.06 4.59
CA ASN A 177 -27.40 2.35 5.26
C ASN A 177 -28.45 1.22 5.07
N GLU A 178 -28.20 0.23 4.21
CA GLU A 178 -28.88 -1.07 4.14
C GLU A 178 -28.24 -2.10 5.10
#